data_d931a543ec5ccba1d6b0d42f0fa96526
#
_entry.id   d931a543ec5ccba1d6b0d42f0fa96526
#
_cell.length_a   1.000
_cell.length_b   1.000
_cell.length_c   1.000
_cell.angle_alpha   90.00
_cell.angle_beta   90.00
_cell.angle_gamma   90.00
#
_symmetry.space_group_name_H-M   'P 1'
#
loop_
_entity.id
_entity.type
_entity.pdbx_description
1 polymer ?
#
loop_
_entity_poly.entity_id
_entity_poly.type
_entity_poly.pdbx_seq_one_letter_code
_entity_poly.pdbx_strand_id
1 'polypeptide(L)'
;MAKSKFERKKPHVNVGTIGHVDHGKTTLTAAITKVLARTGKAKFVAYDQIDKAPEERARGITIATAHVEYETEKRHYAHVDCPGHADYVKNMITGAAQMDGAILVVSAADGPMPQTREHVLLARQVNVPHIVVFMNKCDMVDDPELLELVELEVRELLSNYDFPGDDTPIVKGA
;
A
#
# COMPACT_ATOMS: atom_id res chain seq x y z
N MET A 1 -17.00 16.12 -33.19
CA MET A 1 -17.52 15.28 -32.08
C MET A 1 -17.00 15.86 -30.78
N ALA A 2 -17.87 16.39 -29.94
CA ALA A 2 -17.50 16.95 -28.64
C ALA A 2 -17.05 15.81 -27.72
N LYS A 3 -15.84 15.91 -27.16
CA LYS A 3 -15.40 15.00 -26.11
C LYS A 3 -16.34 15.20 -24.91
N SER A 4 -17.10 14.16 -24.54
CA SER A 4 -17.89 14.18 -23.32
C SER A 4 -16.97 14.47 -22.15
N LYS A 5 -17.26 15.56 -21.40
CA LYS A 5 -16.59 15.85 -20.14
C LYS A 5 -16.82 14.66 -19.21
N PHE A 6 -15.75 14.03 -18.78
CA PHE A 6 -15.82 13.01 -17.73
C PHE A 6 -16.18 13.71 -16.42
N GLU A 7 -17.45 13.62 -16.01
CA GLU A 7 -17.88 14.11 -14.71
C GLU A 7 -17.49 13.10 -13.62
N ARG A 8 -16.55 13.47 -12.79
CA ARG A 8 -16.22 12.72 -11.58
C ARG A 8 -17.37 12.84 -10.58
N LYS A 9 -18.14 11.80 -10.43
CA LYS A 9 -19.28 11.75 -9.50
C LYS A 9 -18.87 11.61 -8.03
N LYS A 10 -17.62 11.26 -7.75
CA LYS A 10 -17.08 11.02 -6.41
C LYS A 10 -15.76 11.75 -6.21
N PRO A 11 -15.42 12.17 -4.97
CA PRO A 11 -14.10 12.67 -4.65
C PRO A 11 -13.01 11.66 -5.06
N HIS A 12 -11.93 12.17 -5.66
CA HIS A 12 -10.80 11.37 -6.09
C HIS A 12 -9.69 11.39 -5.03
N VAL A 13 -9.12 10.22 -4.76
CA VAL A 13 -8.02 10.04 -3.79
C VAL A 13 -6.89 9.25 -4.44
N ASN A 14 -5.68 9.75 -4.33
CA ASN A 14 -4.47 9.05 -4.76
C ASN A 14 -3.85 8.34 -3.56
N VAL A 15 -3.71 7.04 -3.64
CA VAL A 15 -3.10 6.21 -2.59
C VAL A 15 -1.98 5.35 -3.16
N GLY A 16 -1.08 4.91 -2.30
CA GLY A 16 -0.01 3.99 -2.68
C GLY A 16 0.24 2.96 -1.59
N THR A 17 0.66 1.76 -1.99
CA THR A 17 1.19 0.75 -1.07
C THR A 17 2.68 0.95 -0.90
N ILE A 18 3.13 0.98 0.34
CA ILE A 18 4.53 1.09 0.74
C ILE A 18 4.87 -0.01 1.75
N GLY A 19 6.13 -0.30 1.93
CA GLY A 19 6.61 -1.31 2.89
C GLY A 19 7.76 -2.13 2.33
N HIS A 20 8.25 -3.05 3.15
CA HIS A 20 9.38 -3.90 2.81
C HIS A 20 9.04 -4.90 1.69
N VAL A 21 10.04 -5.33 0.92
CA VAL A 21 9.90 -6.39 -0.08
C VAL A 21 9.36 -7.68 0.59
N ASP A 22 8.57 -8.45 -0.13
CA ASP A 22 7.94 -9.71 0.31
C ASP A 22 6.93 -9.59 1.47
N HIS A 23 6.56 -8.40 1.89
CA HIS A 23 5.51 -8.21 2.90
C HIS A 23 4.08 -8.29 2.33
N GLY A 24 3.92 -8.37 1.00
CA GLY A 24 2.64 -8.62 0.35
C GLY A 24 1.92 -7.40 -0.21
N LYS A 25 2.65 -6.33 -0.58
CA LYS A 25 2.07 -5.11 -1.17
C LYS A 25 1.28 -5.38 -2.45
N THR A 26 1.89 -6.06 -3.40
CA THR A 26 1.26 -6.42 -4.70
C THR A 26 0.09 -7.38 -4.50
N THR A 27 0.23 -8.35 -3.59
CA THR A 27 -0.84 -9.29 -3.24
C THR A 27 -2.06 -8.56 -2.65
N LEU A 28 -1.83 -7.60 -1.75
CA LEU A 28 -2.91 -6.77 -1.19
C LEU A 28 -3.60 -5.95 -2.29
N THR A 29 -2.84 -5.33 -3.17
CA THR A 29 -3.38 -4.56 -4.29
C THR A 29 -4.28 -5.41 -5.18
N ALA A 30 -3.84 -6.61 -5.55
CA ALA A 30 -4.64 -7.57 -6.31
C ALA A 30 -5.90 -7.99 -5.54
N ALA A 31 -5.80 -8.24 -4.24
CA ALA A 31 -6.93 -8.60 -3.40
C ALA A 31 -8.00 -7.50 -3.31
N ILE A 32 -7.59 -6.24 -3.19
CA ILE A 32 -8.50 -5.09 -3.18
C ILE A 32 -9.30 -5.04 -4.49
N THR A 33 -8.64 -5.15 -5.64
CA THR A 33 -9.32 -5.14 -6.93
C THR A 33 -10.27 -6.32 -7.07
N LYS A 34 -9.89 -7.51 -6.58
CA LYS A 34 -10.74 -8.72 -6.61
C LYS A 34 -12.00 -8.57 -5.78
N VAL A 35 -11.87 -8.05 -4.57
CA VAL A 35 -13.03 -7.83 -3.67
C VAL A 35 -13.99 -6.81 -4.26
N LEU A 36 -13.48 -5.69 -4.72
CA LEU A 36 -14.30 -4.61 -5.27
C LEU A 36 -14.89 -4.95 -6.65
N ALA A 37 -14.24 -5.80 -7.43
CA ALA A 37 -14.79 -6.29 -8.70
C ALA A 37 -16.09 -7.09 -8.52
N ARG A 38 -16.28 -7.77 -7.39
CA ARG A 38 -17.52 -8.50 -7.08
C ARG A 38 -18.76 -7.59 -7.02
N THR A 39 -18.56 -6.34 -6.71
CA THR A 39 -19.64 -5.33 -6.64
C THR A 39 -19.61 -4.35 -7.82
N GLY A 40 -18.83 -4.62 -8.86
CA GLY A 40 -18.67 -3.75 -10.02
C GLY A 40 -17.91 -2.43 -9.76
N LYS A 41 -17.23 -2.33 -8.63
CA LYS A 41 -16.50 -1.11 -8.21
C LYS A 41 -15.02 -1.10 -8.60
N ALA A 42 -14.55 -2.17 -9.23
CA ALA A 42 -13.21 -2.26 -9.79
C ALA A 42 -13.19 -3.24 -10.95
N LYS A 43 -12.19 -3.10 -11.83
CA LYS A 43 -11.78 -4.16 -12.73
C LYS A 43 -10.79 -5.04 -12.00
N PHE A 44 -11.04 -6.34 -11.93
CA PHE A 44 -10.08 -7.27 -11.34
C PHE A 44 -8.75 -7.24 -12.10
N VAL A 45 -7.67 -7.06 -11.35
CA VAL A 45 -6.31 -7.13 -11.86
C VAL A 45 -5.59 -8.22 -11.06
N ALA A 46 -5.21 -9.30 -11.73
CA ALA A 46 -4.51 -10.41 -11.11
C ALA A 46 -3.07 -10.02 -10.75
N TYR A 47 -2.48 -10.73 -9.79
CA TYR A 47 -1.10 -10.48 -9.34
C TYR A 47 -0.09 -10.40 -10.49
N ASP A 48 -0.15 -11.35 -11.42
CA ASP A 48 0.71 -11.45 -12.59
C ASP A 48 0.48 -10.35 -13.64
N GLN A 49 -0.63 -9.64 -13.54
CA GLN A 49 -0.92 -8.46 -14.39
C GLN A 49 -0.39 -7.16 -13.77
N ILE A 50 -0.22 -7.14 -12.46
CA ILE A 50 0.43 -6.04 -11.73
C ILE A 50 1.94 -6.20 -11.87
N ASP A 51 2.44 -7.40 -11.62
CA ASP A 51 3.83 -7.82 -11.77
C ASP A 51 4.10 -8.28 -13.22
N LYS A 52 4.41 -7.36 -14.10
CA LYS A 52 4.45 -7.62 -15.55
C LYS A 52 5.79 -8.12 -16.08
N ALA A 53 6.89 -7.78 -15.43
CA ALA A 53 8.21 -8.14 -15.90
C ALA A 53 8.53 -9.62 -15.63
N PRO A 54 9.16 -10.36 -16.59
CA PRO A 54 9.57 -11.74 -16.34
C PRO A 54 10.51 -11.89 -15.13
N GLU A 55 11.35 -10.90 -14.90
CA GLU A 55 12.27 -10.85 -13.76
C GLU A 55 11.54 -10.64 -12.43
N GLU A 56 10.47 -9.85 -12.43
CA GLU A 56 9.61 -9.64 -11.27
C GLU A 56 8.93 -10.96 -10.86
N ARG A 57 8.39 -11.69 -11.85
CA ARG A 57 7.74 -12.98 -11.65
C ARG A 57 8.70 -14.05 -11.11
N ALA A 58 9.92 -14.07 -11.63
CA ALA A 58 10.93 -15.06 -11.25
C ALA A 58 11.44 -14.84 -9.83
N ARG A 59 11.46 -13.60 -9.35
CA ARG A 59 11.97 -13.22 -8.03
C ARG A 59 10.88 -12.96 -7.00
N GLY A 60 9.61 -12.85 -7.41
CA GLY A 60 8.50 -12.46 -6.55
C GLY A 60 8.62 -11.04 -5.98
N ILE A 61 9.33 -10.16 -6.68
CA ILE A 61 9.53 -8.76 -6.28
C ILE A 61 9.00 -7.80 -7.35
N THR A 62 8.41 -6.69 -6.93
CA THR A 62 7.94 -5.64 -7.83
C THR A 62 9.09 -4.69 -8.15
N ILE A 63 9.44 -4.57 -9.43
CA ILE A 63 10.51 -3.68 -9.91
C ILE A 63 9.92 -2.40 -10.49
N ALA A 64 8.81 -2.50 -11.22
CA ALA A 64 8.14 -1.38 -11.85
C ALA A 64 6.91 -0.93 -11.08
N THR A 65 6.63 0.36 -11.09
CA THR A 65 5.41 0.93 -10.52
C THR A 65 4.18 0.51 -11.32
N ALA A 66 3.19 -0.05 -10.68
CA ALA A 66 1.92 -0.41 -11.29
C ALA A 66 0.79 0.51 -10.79
N HIS A 67 -0.17 0.80 -11.67
CA HIS A 67 -1.32 1.62 -11.38
C HIS A 67 -2.60 0.81 -11.52
N VAL A 68 -3.47 0.88 -10.53
CA VAL A 68 -4.82 0.32 -10.57
C VAL A 68 -5.83 1.37 -10.12
N GLU A 69 -7.06 1.24 -10.58
CA GLU A 69 -8.17 2.11 -10.17
C GLU A 69 -9.30 1.28 -9.58
N TYR A 70 -9.91 1.80 -8.53
CA TYR A 70 -11.08 1.22 -7.91
C TYR A 70 -11.90 2.29 -7.20
N GLU A 71 -13.09 1.94 -6.78
CA GLU A 71 -13.95 2.84 -6.03
C GLU A 71 -14.67 2.14 -4.87
N THR A 72 -15.00 2.94 -3.88
CA THR A 72 -15.96 2.61 -2.83
C THR A 72 -17.25 3.37 -3.08
N GLU A 73 -18.23 3.25 -2.18
CA GLU A 73 -19.46 4.04 -2.29
C GLU A 73 -19.21 5.55 -2.19
N LYS A 74 -18.17 5.93 -1.46
CA LYS A 74 -17.88 7.33 -1.12
C LYS A 74 -16.81 7.97 -1.99
N ARG A 75 -15.84 7.20 -2.51
CA ARG A 75 -14.63 7.74 -3.15
C ARG A 75 -14.16 6.89 -4.32
N HIS A 76 -13.48 7.55 -5.25
CA HIS A 76 -12.70 6.91 -6.31
C HIS A 76 -11.22 6.97 -5.98
N TYR A 77 -10.51 5.84 -6.16
CA TYR A 77 -9.09 5.71 -5.83
C TYR A 77 -8.26 5.43 -7.07
N ALA A 78 -7.18 6.20 -7.23
CA ALA A 78 -6.03 5.80 -8.03
C ALA A 78 -4.98 5.23 -7.09
N HIS A 79 -4.61 3.98 -7.29
CA HIS A 79 -3.72 3.24 -6.43
C HIS A 79 -2.42 2.92 -7.16
N VAL A 80 -1.32 3.29 -6.56
CA VAL A 80 0.03 3.03 -7.05
C VAL A 80 0.64 1.91 -6.23
N ASP A 81 0.91 0.76 -6.85
CA ASP A 81 1.68 -0.30 -6.25
C ASP A 81 3.17 -0.05 -6.46
N CYS A 82 3.90 0.01 -5.38
CA CYS A 82 5.25 0.54 -5.34
C CYS A 82 6.27 -0.58 -5.07
N PRO A 83 7.40 -0.62 -5.81
CA PRO A 83 8.46 -1.58 -5.50
C PRO A 83 9.02 -1.36 -4.11
N GLY A 84 9.38 -2.44 -3.41
CA GLY A 84 10.01 -2.41 -2.09
C GLY A 84 11.49 -2.03 -2.11
N HIS A 85 12.08 -1.79 -3.28
CA HIS A 85 13.52 -1.63 -3.49
C HIS A 85 14.00 -0.17 -3.37
N ALA A 86 15.31 0.02 -3.14
CA ALA A 86 15.94 1.35 -3.02
C ALA A 86 15.79 2.24 -4.26
N ASP A 87 15.67 1.65 -5.46
CA ASP A 87 15.37 2.37 -6.71
C ASP A 87 13.99 3.04 -6.71
N TYR A 88 13.12 2.63 -5.81
CA TYR A 88 11.81 3.19 -5.59
C TYR A 88 11.84 4.61 -5.01
N VAL A 89 12.89 4.97 -4.29
CA VAL A 89 13.07 6.31 -3.70
C VAL A 89 12.90 7.40 -4.76
N LYS A 90 13.47 7.22 -5.95
CA LYS A 90 13.36 8.19 -7.06
C LYS A 90 11.92 8.28 -7.59
N ASN A 91 11.23 7.14 -7.73
CA ASN A 91 9.85 7.11 -8.20
C ASN A 91 8.88 7.68 -7.15
N MET A 92 9.17 7.50 -5.87
CA MET A 92 8.39 8.07 -4.79
C MET A 92 8.54 9.58 -4.71
N ILE A 93 9.72 10.14 -4.91
CA ILE A 93 9.94 11.59 -4.93
C ILE A 93 9.20 12.26 -6.09
N THR A 94 9.11 11.61 -7.25
CA THR A 94 8.43 12.16 -8.44
C THR A 94 6.94 11.86 -8.49
N GLY A 95 6.48 10.73 -7.96
CA GLY A 95 5.09 10.29 -8.00
C GLY A 95 4.32 10.46 -6.70
N ALA A 96 4.98 10.30 -5.56
CA ALA A 96 4.35 10.37 -4.24
C ALA A 96 4.07 11.79 -3.75
N ALA A 97 4.69 12.81 -4.35
CA ALA A 97 4.35 14.20 -4.09
C ALA A 97 2.86 14.53 -4.33
N GLN A 98 2.10 13.58 -4.89
CA GLN A 98 0.66 13.70 -5.19
C GLN A 98 -0.20 12.66 -4.46
N MET A 99 0.36 11.86 -3.53
CA MET A 99 -0.42 10.90 -2.74
C MET A 99 -1.16 11.58 -1.59
N ASP A 100 -2.46 11.31 -1.51
CA ASP A 100 -3.32 11.75 -0.41
C ASP A 100 -3.21 10.82 0.81
N GLY A 101 -2.74 9.62 0.60
CA GLY A 101 -2.53 8.63 1.65
C GLY A 101 -1.65 7.46 1.20
N ALA A 102 -1.10 6.75 2.16
CA ALA A 102 -0.32 5.54 1.93
C ALA A 102 -0.87 4.37 2.74
N ILE A 103 -0.80 3.17 2.16
CA ILE A 103 -1.08 1.92 2.85
C ILE A 103 0.27 1.28 3.16
N LEU A 104 0.65 1.30 4.42
CA LEU A 104 1.86 0.63 4.90
C LEU A 104 1.57 -0.85 5.14
N VAL A 105 2.22 -1.72 4.38
CA VAL A 105 2.10 -3.17 4.53
C VAL A 105 3.27 -3.72 5.32
N VAL A 106 2.98 -4.37 6.43
CA VAL A 106 3.97 -4.97 7.33
C VAL A 106 3.60 -6.44 7.55
N SER A 107 4.57 -7.34 7.38
CA SER A 107 4.40 -8.73 7.76
C SER A 107 4.39 -8.89 9.27
N ALA A 108 3.35 -9.52 9.81
CA ALA A 108 3.27 -9.83 11.24
C ALA A 108 4.36 -10.80 11.71
N ALA A 109 4.85 -11.65 10.79
CA ALA A 109 5.92 -12.61 11.10
C ALA A 109 7.30 -11.95 11.23
N ASP A 110 7.55 -10.89 10.46
CA ASP A 110 8.86 -10.22 10.40
C ASP A 110 8.91 -8.91 11.21
N GLY A 111 7.76 -8.27 11.37
CA GLY A 111 7.68 -6.93 11.93
C GLY A 111 8.25 -5.84 11.00
N PRO A 112 8.42 -4.61 11.50
CA PRO A 112 9.02 -3.54 10.72
C PRO A 112 10.48 -3.86 10.34
N MET A 113 10.76 -3.79 9.05
CA MET A 113 12.06 -4.08 8.45
C MET A 113 12.75 -2.78 7.97
N PRO A 114 14.01 -2.81 7.56
CA PRO A 114 14.72 -1.59 7.15
C PRO A 114 13.99 -0.77 6.07
N GLN A 115 13.44 -1.41 5.04
CA GLN A 115 12.68 -0.70 3.99
C GLN A 115 11.34 -0.14 4.51
N THR A 116 10.74 -0.77 5.52
CA THR A 116 9.55 -0.24 6.20
C THR A 116 9.85 1.13 6.80
N ARG A 117 10.95 1.25 7.53
CA ARG A 117 11.42 2.50 8.14
C ARG A 117 11.75 3.56 7.10
N GLU A 118 12.48 3.16 6.07
CA GLU A 118 12.86 4.03 4.96
C GLU A 118 11.64 4.59 4.22
N HIS A 119 10.64 3.76 3.93
CA HIS A 119 9.41 4.18 3.27
C HIS A 119 8.58 5.14 4.13
N VAL A 120 8.49 4.93 5.43
CA VAL A 120 7.79 5.84 6.35
C VAL A 120 8.52 7.20 6.40
N LEU A 121 9.83 7.19 6.49
CA LEU A 121 10.64 8.41 6.43
C LEU A 121 10.40 9.18 5.13
N LEU A 122 10.43 8.51 4.00
CA LEU A 122 10.17 9.12 2.69
C LEU A 122 8.75 9.67 2.57
N ALA A 123 7.75 8.93 3.04
CA ALA A 123 6.37 9.40 3.08
C ALA A 123 6.26 10.72 3.87
N ARG A 124 7.00 10.84 4.96
CA ARG A 124 7.06 12.07 5.73
C ARG A 124 7.74 13.21 4.97
N GLN A 125 8.87 12.93 4.32
CA GLN A 125 9.63 13.93 3.55
C GLN A 125 8.86 14.50 2.36
N VAL A 126 8.03 13.68 1.70
CA VAL A 126 7.17 14.12 0.59
C VAL A 126 5.79 14.58 1.03
N ASN A 127 5.58 14.75 2.34
CA ASN A 127 4.34 15.25 2.94
C ASN A 127 3.08 14.44 2.61
N VAL A 128 3.16 13.13 2.62
CA VAL A 128 1.98 12.26 2.59
C VAL A 128 1.16 12.51 3.86
N PRO A 129 -0.08 12.99 3.77
CA PRO A 129 -0.81 13.46 4.96
C PRO A 129 -1.34 12.34 5.85
N HIS A 130 -1.63 11.17 5.28
CA HIS A 130 -2.26 10.07 6.01
C HIS A 130 -1.61 8.73 5.70
N ILE A 131 -1.47 7.88 6.74
CA ILE A 131 -1.06 6.49 6.62
C ILE A 131 -2.12 5.59 7.26
N VAL A 132 -2.42 4.48 6.59
CA VAL A 132 -3.17 3.33 7.11
C VAL A 132 -2.26 2.12 7.06
N VAL A 133 -2.32 1.27 8.06
CA VAL A 133 -1.48 0.07 8.12
C VAL A 133 -2.30 -1.18 7.83
N PHE A 134 -1.76 -2.04 6.97
CA PHE A 134 -2.22 -3.41 6.82
C PHE A 134 -1.16 -4.36 7.36
N MET A 135 -1.46 -5.01 8.48
CA MET A 135 -0.61 -6.03 9.08
C MET A 135 -0.96 -7.38 8.46
N ASN A 136 -0.11 -7.81 7.54
CA ASN A 136 -0.30 -8.99 6.70
C ASN A 136 0.32 -10.25 7.32
N LYS A 137 -0.02 -11.40 6.80
CA LYS A 137 0.51 -12.71 7.22
C LYS A 137 0.23 -13.02 8.69
N CYS A 138 -0.89 -12.56 9.22
CA CYS A 138 -1.28 -12.85 10.60
C CYS A 138 -1.55 -14.33 10.87
N ASP A 139 -1.84 -15.10 9.82
CA ASP A 139 -1.97 -16.57 9.84
C ASP A 139 -0.65 -17.30 10.16
N MET A 140 0.50 -16.65 9.97
CA MET A 140 1.81 -17.18 10.28
C MET A 140 2.22 -16.99 11.75
N VAL A 141 1.44 -16.28 12.53
CA VAL A 141 1.70 -15.96 13.93
C VAL A 141 0.59 -16.50 14.81
N ASP A 142 0.89 -17.57 15.55
CA ASP A 142 -0.08 -18.24 16.42
C ASP A 142 -0.31 -17.52 17.76
N ASP A 143 0.68 -16.77 18.23
CA ASP A 143 0.64 -16.07 19.51
C ASP A 143 0.07 -14.67 19.36
N PRO A 144 -1.12 -14.37 19.99
CA PRO A 144 -1.71 -13.05 19.97
C PRO A 144 -0.81 -11.95 20.58
N GLU A 145 0.05 -12.28 21.53
CA GLU A 145 0.98 -11.32 22.15
C GLU A 145 2.04 -10.84 21.15
N LEU A 146 2.48 -11.70 20.24
CA LEU A 146 3.40 -11.32 19.17
C LEU A 146 2.75 -10.37 18.16
N LEU A 147 1.48 -10.58 17.85
CA LEU A 147 0.71 -9.65 17.00
C LEU A 147 0.59 -8.28 17.64
N GLU A 148 0.31 -8.22 18.93
CA GLU A 148 0.25 -6.96 19.68
C GLU A 148 1.61 -6.26 19.74
N LEU A 149 2.70 -7.01 19.90
CA LEU A 149 4.05 -6.47 19.90
C LEU A 149 4.40 -5.81 18.56
N VAL A 150 4.11 -6.49 17.45
CA VAL A 150 4.32 -5.94 16.09
C VAL A 150 3.48 -4.68 15.88
N GLU A 151 2.23 -4.68 16.33
CA GLU A 151 1.37 -3.49 16.27
C GLU A 151 1.98 -2.31 17.04
N LEU A 152 2.49 -2.54 18.25
CA LEU A 152 3.17 -1.51 19.05
C LEU A 152 4.43 -0.98 18.37
N GLU A 153 5.24 -1.86 17.79
CA GLU A 153 6.44 -1.46 17.04
C GLU A 153 6.12 -0.59 15.83
N VAL A 154 5.05 -0.92 15.11
CA VAL A 154 4.58 -0.13 13.97
C VAL A 154 4.07 1.24 14.42
N ARG A 155 3.30 1.31 15.49
CA ARG A 155 2.80 2.57 16.05
C ARG A 155 3.93 3.46 16.54
N GLU A 156 4.92 2.89 17.22
CA GLU A 156 6.13 3.60 17.65
C GLU A 156 6.93 4.13 16.47
N LEU A 157 7.12 3.31 15.43
CA LEU A 157 7.79 3.73 14.21
C LEU A 157 7.08 4.94 13.55
N LEU A 158 5.77 4.90 13.43
CA LEU A 158 4.99 6.01 12.87
C LEU A 158 5.12 7.27 13.71
N SER A 159 5.05 7.16 15.03
CA SER A 159 5.19 8.28 15.95
C SER A 159 6.59 8.91 15.88
N ASN A 160 7.62 8.11 15.71
CA ASN A 160 9.00 8.57 15.56
C ASN A 160 9.23 9.42 14.29
N TYR A 161 8.38 9.24 13.28
CA TYR A 161 8.41 10.03 12.03
C TYR A 161 7.26 11.04 11.94
N ASP A 162 6.73 11.48 13.08
CA ASP A 162 5.70 12.52 13.19
C ASP A 162 4.34 12.16 12.53
N PHE A 163 4.03 10.88 12.42
CA PHE A 163 2.68 10.42 12.13
C PHE A 163 1.94 10.10 13.44
N PRO A 164 0.60 10.23 13.50
CA PRO A 164 -0.18 9.93 14.71
C PRO A 164 -0.28 8.42 14.94
N GLY A 165 0.81 7.78 15.38
CA GLY A 165 0.92 6.33 15.52
C GLY A 165 -0.17 5.69 16.37
N ASP A 166 -0.60 6.36 17.46
CA ASP A 166 -1.64 5.87 18.36
C ASP A 166 -3.05 5.86 17.70
N ASP A 167 -3.30 6.80 16.79
CA ASP A 167 -4.60 6.98 16.12
C ASP A 167 -4.64 6.34 14.72
N THR A 168 -3.51 5.85 14.22
CA THR A 168 -3.43 5.24 12.90
C THR A 168 -4.23 3.94 12.83
N PRO A 169 -5.16 3.79 11.87
CA PRO A 169 -5.87 2.53 11.68
C PRO A 169 -4.92 1.39 11.29
N ILE A 170 -5.02 0.27 11.98
CA ILE A 170 -4.29 -0.96 11.67
C ILE A 170 -5.29 -2.06 11.39
N VAL A 171 -5.28 -2.57 10.17
CA VAL A 171 -6.09 -3.72 9.73
C VAL A 171 -5.22 -4.96 9.74
N LYS A 172 -5.68 -6.02 10.39
CA LYS A 172 -5.00 -7.33 10.45
C LYS A 172 -5.62 -8.27 9.43
N GLY A 173 -4.78 -9.02 8.71
CA GLY A 173 -5.24 -9.97 7.71
C GLY A 173 -4.16 -10.94 7.23
N ALA A 174 -4.53 -11.76 6.26
CA ALA A 174 -3.65 -12.76 5.65
C ALA A 174 -3.98 -12.95 4.16
#